data_c685b69c4bbfabe3942382ebb519f895
#
_entry.id   c685b69c4bbfabe3942382ebb519f895
#
_cell.length_a   1.000
_cell.length_b   1.000
_cell.length_c   1.000
_cell.angle_alpha   90.00
_cell.angle_beta   90.00
_cell.angle_gamma   90.00
#
_symmetry.space_group_name_H-M   'P 1'
#
loop_
_entity.id
_entity.type
_entity.pdbx_description
1 polymer ?
#
loop_
_entity_poly.entity_id
_entity_poly.type
_entity_poly.pdbx_seq_one_letter_code
_entity_poly.pdbx_strand_id
1 'polypeptide(L)'
;MTASHAVHARSLADPEGFWAEQAARIDWETPFRQVLDNSRAPFTRWFVGGRTNLCHNAVDRHLAARAGQPALHWVSTETDQARSFTYAELHDEVSRMAAILQGLGVQRGDRVLIYMPMIPEAAFAMLACARIGAIHSVVFGGFASVSLAARIDDARPRVVVSADAGSRAGKVVPYKPLLDEAIRLSSHQPEKVLLVDRQLADMPRIAGRDEDYAAWRERVAGVQVPCVWLESGEPSYVLYTSGTTGKPKGVQRDTGGYAVALATSMEYIFCGKAGDTMFTASDIGWVVGHSYIVYGPLLAGMATLMYEGTPIRP
;
A
#
# COMPACT_ATOMS: atom_id res chain seq x y z
N MET A 1 -31.04 8.27 -19.92
CA MET A 1 -29.66 8.33 -19.41
C MET A 1 -29.49 7.26 -18.34
N THR A 2 -28.44 6.45 -18.42
CA THR A 2 -28.12 5.51 -17.32
C THR A 2 -27.67 6.30 -16.09
N ALA A 3 -27.80 5.72 -14.89
CA ALA A 3 -27.33 6.35 -13.65
C ALA A 3 -25.84 6.79 -13.72
N SER A 4 -25.00 5.99 -14.38
CA SER A 4 -23.60 6.30 -14.65
C SER A 4 -23.39 7.58 -15.48
N HIS A 5 -24.20 7.79 -16.53
CA HIS A 5 -24.13 9.01 -17.34
C HIS A 5 -24.50 10.27 -16.54
N ALA A 6 -25.48 10.16 -15.63
CA ALA A 6 -25.89 11.29 -14.81
C ALA A 6 -24.81 11.69 -13.82
N VAL A 7 -24.15 10.70 -13.17
CA VAL A 7 -23.02 10.94 -12.27
C VAL A 7 -21.84 11.60 -13.00
N HIS A 8 -21.47 11.09 -14.17
CA HIS A 8 -20.40 11.66 -14.99
C HIS A 8 -20.74 13.09 -15.44
N ALA A 9 -21.95 13.33 -15.95
CA ALA A 9 -22.38 14.67 -16.38
C ALA A 9 -22.30 15.66 -15.20
N ARG A 10 -22.74 15.27 -14.01
CA ARG A 10 -22.66 16.09 -12.80
C ARG A 10 -21.22 16.40 -12.38
N SER A 11 -20.32 15.42 -12.45
CA SER A 11 -18.90 15.60 -12.08
C SER A 11 -18.18 16.60 -12.99
N LEU A 12 -18.65 16.78 -14.22
CA LEU A 12 -18.14 17.76 -15.17
C LEU A 12 -18.81 19.15 -15.03
N ALA A 13 -20.11 19.18 -14.72
CA ALA A 13 -20.85 20.42 -14.59
C ALA A 13 -20.51 21.21 -13.31
N ASP A 14 -20.29 20.50 -12.20
CA ASP A 14 -19.93 21.07 -10.90
C ASP A 14 -18.88 20.17 -10.22
N PRO A 15 -17.61 20.25 -10.62
CA PRO A 15 -16.56 19.41 -10.05
C PRO A 15 -16.37 19.61 -8.54
N GLU A 16 -16.41 20.86 -8.06
CA GLU A 16 -16.17 21.14 -6.64
C GLU A 16 -17.33 20.63 -5.78
N GLY A 17 -18.58 20.90 -6.16
CA GLY A 17 -19.73 20.38 -5.42
C GLY A 17 -19.82 18.86 -5.48
N PHE A 18 -19.53 18.26 -6.63
CA PHE A 18 -19.49 16.81 -6.77
C PHE A 18 -18.45 16.18 -5.83
N TRP A 19 -17.19 16.65 -5.86
CA TRP A 19 -16.13 16.08 -5.05
C TRP A 19 -16.27 16.40 -3.55
N ALA A 20 -16.87 17.54 -3.19
CA ALA A 20 -17.24 17.83 -1.81
C ALA A 20 -18.19 16.77 -1.23
N GLU A 21 -19.19 16.37 -2.02
CA GLU A 21 -20.13 15.31 -1.65
C GLU A 21 -19.42 13.95 -1.55
N GLN A 22 -18.58 13.61 -2.54
CA GLN A 22 -17.84 12.35 -2.49
C GLN A 22 -16.87 12.27 -1.30
N ALA A 23 -16.32 13.38 -0.83
CA ALA A 23 -15.46 13.44 0.32
C ALA A 23 -16.13 12.98 1.63
N ALA A 24 -17.45 12.98 1.70
CA ALA A 24 -18.19 12.42 2.84
C ALA A 24 -18.11 10.88 2.94
N ARG A 25 -17.52 10.21 1.96
CA ARG A 25 -17.32 8.75 1.96
C ARG A 25 -16.15 8.29 2.82
N ILE A 26 -15.32 9.22 3.27
CA ILE A 26 -14.17 8.93 4.15
C ILE A 26 -14.26 9.77 5.42
N ASP A 27 -13.54 9.34 6.45
CA ASP A 27 -13.45 10.08 7.70
C ASP A 27 -12.37 11.15 7.63
N TRP A 28 -12.70 12.33 8.13
CA TRP A 28 -11.80 13.46 8.27
C TRP A 28 -11.65 13.81 9.76
N GLU A 29 -10.43 13.81 10.27
CA GLU A 29 -10.16 14.30 11.63
C GLU A 29 -10.36 15.81 11.70
N THR A 30 -9.92 16.52 10.65
CA THR A 30 -10.19 17.94 10.45
C THR A 30 -10.83 18.11 9.08
N PRO A 31 -12.02 18.73 8.97
CA PRO A 31 -12.64 19.00 7.68
C PRO A 31 -11.78 19.91 6.80
N PHE A 32 -11.82 19.70 5.49
CA PHE A 32 -11.18 20.59 4.51
C PHE A 32 -11.91 21.93 4.41
N ARG A 33 -11.18 22.95 4.00
CA ARG A 33 -11.69 24.32 3.80
C ARG A 33 -11.97 24.63 2.33
N GLN A 34 -11.30 23.94 1.43
CA GLN A 34 -11.39 24.13 -0.01
C GLN A 34 -11.28 22.77 -0.71
N VAL A 35 -12.18 22.51 -1.64
CA VAL A 35 -12.22 21.24 -2.38
C VAL A 35 -11.07 21.13 -3.37
N LEU A 36 -10.86 22.19 -4.15
CA LEU A 36 -9.92 22.25 -5.25
C LEU A 36 -9.14 23.56 -5.22
N ASP A 37 -7.82 23.46 -5.18
CA ASP A 37 -6.91 24.60 -5.37
C ASP A 37 -6.10 24.39 -6.65
N ASN A 38 -6.45 25.17 -7.67
CA ASN A 38 -5.81 25.19 -8.99
C ASN A 38 -4.88 26.40 -9.20
N SER A 39 -4.58 27.15 -8.14
CA SER A 39 -3.76 28.36 -8.20
C SER A 39 -2.34 28.13 -8.73
N ARG A 40 -1.88 26.87 -8.68
CA ARG A 40 -0.54 26.45 -9.12
C ARG A 40 -0.60 25.33 -10.18
N ALA A 41 -1.58 25.41 -11.10
CA ALA A 41 -1.69 24.42 -12.18
C ALA A 41 -0.34 24.22 -12.92
N PRO A 42 0.04 23.00 -13.30
CA PRO A 42 -0.73 21.77 -13.23
C PRO A 42 -0.66 21.06 -11.87
N PHE A 43 -0.07 21.64 -10.85
CA PHE A 43 0.09 21.08 -9.51
C PHE A 43 -1.15 21.39 -8.66
N THR A 44 -2.24 20.70 -8.95
CA THR A 44 -3.52 20.84 -8.28
C THR A 44 -3.48 20.23 -6.88
N ARG A 45 -4.16 20.85 -5.92
CA ARG A 45 -4.35 20.33 -4.56
C ARG A 45 -5.83 20.08 -4.30
N TRP A 46 -6.13 18.93 -3.71
CA TRP A 46 -7.49 18.52 -3.36
C TRP A 46 -7.71 18.54 -1.85
N PHE A 47 -8.89 18.97 -1.43
CA PHE A 47 -9.35 18.97 -0.03
C PHE A 47 -8.39 19.70 0.92
N VAL A 48 -8.00 20.89 0.53
CA VAL A 48 -6.97 21.71 1.22
C VAL A 48 -7.36 21.99 2.66
N GLY A 49 -6.43 21.71 3.57
CA GLY A 49 -6.59 21.88 5.00
C GLY A 49 -7.35 20.75 5.69
N GLY A 50 -7.91 19.81 4.93
CA GLY A 50 -8.48 18.58 5.49
C GLY A 50 -7.39 17.66 6.03
N ARG A 51 -7.66 16.97 7.14
CA ARG A 51 -6.74 15.98 7.71
C ARG A 51 -7.41 14.63 7.79
N THR A 52 -6.76 13.63 7.26
CA THR A 52 -7.24 12.23 7.22
C THR A 52 -6.08 11.26 7.33
N ASN A 53 -6.37 9.96 7.37
CA ASN A 53 -5.38 8.91 7.26
C ASN A 53 -5.92 7.76 6.40
N LEU A 54 -5.15 7.31 5.43
CA LEU A 54 -5.57 6.27 4.48
C LEU A 54 -5.75 4.90 5.17
N CYS A 55 -4.88 4.56 6.15
CA CYS A 55 -5.03 3.32 6.92
C CYS A 55 -6.25 3.38 7.86
N HIS A 56 -6.48 4.51 8.54
CA HIS A 56 -7.69 4.70 9.35
C HIS A 56 -8.95 4.41 8.53
N ASN A 57 -9.04 5.01 7.36
CA ASN A 57 -10.20 4.83 6.49
C ASN A 57 -10.32 3.43 5.90
N ALA A 58 -9.20 2.73 5.70
CA ALA A 58 -9.19 1.36 5.17
C ALA A 58 -9.44 0.30 6.25
N VAL A 59 -9.07 0.54 7.51
CA VAL A 59 -9.05 -0.47 8.56
C VAL A 59 -9.80 0.00 9.82
N ASP A 60 -9.30 1.03 10.50
CA ASP A 60 -9.71 1.40 11.86
C ASP A 60 -11.18 1.77 11.96
N ARG A 61 -11.70 2.56 11.02
CA ARG A 61 -13.11 2.99 11.04
C ARG A 61 -14.12 1.85 10.95
N HIS A 62 -13.67 0.70 10.47
CA HIS A 62 -14.54 -0.49 10.33
C HIS A 62 -14.59 -1.33 11.59
N LEU A 63 -13.69 -1.15 12.56
CA LEU A 63 -13.59 -2.01 13.75
C LEU A 63 -14.86 -2.01 14.59
N ALA A 64 -15.48 -0.86 14.81
CA ALA A 64 -16.69 -0.77 15.64
C ALA A 64 -17.86 -1.64 15.14
N ALA A 65 -18.00 -1.76 13.81
CA ALA A 65 -19.14 -2.45 13.22
C ALA A 65 -18.77 -3.78 12.54
N ARG A 66 -17.47 -4.02 12.25
CA ARG A 66 -17.02 -5.09 11.34
C ARG A 66 -15.76 -5.82 11.81
N ALA A 67 -15.37 -5.71 13.09
CA ALA A 67 -14.14 -6.30 13.61
C ALA A 67 -13.95 -7.79 13.22
N GLY A 68 -15.02 -8.58 13.33
CA GLY A 68 -15.02 -10.01 12.98
C GLY A 68 -15.28 -10.35 11.51
N GLN A 69 -15.52 -9.33 10.64
CA GLN A 69 -15.74 -9.55 9.23
C GLN A 69 -14.40 -9.78 8.51
N PRO A 70 -14.33 -10.69 7.51
CA PRO A 70 -13.14 -10.82 6.67
C PRO A 70 -12.75 -9.49 6.01
N ALA A 71 -11.46 -9.17 6.03
CA ALA A 71 -10.86 -8.00 5.40
C ALA A 71 -9.86 -8.39 4.30
N LEU A 72 -9.02 -9.39 4.55
CA LEU A 72 -8.01 -9.86 3.62
C LEU A 72 -8.03 -11.38 3.55
N HIS A 73 -8.26 -11.91 2.37
CA HIS A 73 -7.98 -13.30 2.01
C HIS A 73 -6.68 -13.35 1.21
N TRP A 74 -5.83 -14.28 1.54
CA TRP A 74 -4.64 -14.59 0.75
C TRP A 74 -4.66 -16.05 0.34
N VAL A 75 -4.38 -16.30 -0.93
CA VAL A 75 -4.27 -17.63 -1.51
C VAL A 75 -3.00 -17.70 -2.34
N SER A 76 -2.20 -18.71 -2.10
CA SER A 76 -1.01 -19.03 -2.88
C SER A 76 -1.16 -20.40 -3.53
N THR A 77 -1.25 -20.45 -4.84
CA THR A 77 -1.13 -21.69 -5.61
C THR A 77 0.33 -22.09 -5.85
N GLU A 78 1.25 -21.22 -5.49
CA GLU A 78 2.69 -21.48 -5.59
C GLU A 78 3.22 -22.28 -4.39
N THR A 79 2.60 -22.11 -3.21
CA THR A 79 3.00 -22.77 -1.96
C THR A 79 1.89 -23.62 -1.34
N ASP A 80 0.74 -23.73 -2.02
CA ASP A 80 -0.45 -24.44 -1.56
C ASP A 80 -0.91 -23.99 -0.15
N GLN A 81 -1.01 -22.68 0.03
CA GLN A 81 -1.37 -22.06 1.29
C GLN A 81 -2.51 -21.06 1.11
N ALA A 82 -3.33 -20.93 2.15
CA ALA A 82 -4.36 -19.90 2.23
C ALA A 82 -4.44 -19.35 3.66
N ARG A 83 -4.67 -18.04 3.79
CA ARG A 83 -4.88 -17.34 5.06
C ARG A 83 -6.00 -16.34 4.90
N SER A 84 -6.74 -16.12 5.97
CA SER A 84 -7.77 -15.07 6.04
C SER A 84 -7.56 -14.24 7.29
N PHE A 85 -7.80 -12.95 7.16
CA PHE A 85 -7.71 -11.98 8.25
C PHE A 85 -9.01 -11.20 8.34
N THR A 86 -9.58 -11.15 9.52
CA THR A 86 -10.66 -10.23 9.86
C THR A 86 -10.15 -8.79 9.94
N TYR A 87 -11.04 -7.81 10.00
CA TYR A 87 -10.63 -6.41 10.21
C TYR A 87 -9.86 -6.23 11.52
N ALA A 88 -10.22 -6.94 12.59
CA ALA A 88 -9.49 -6.92 13.85
C ALA A 88 -8.07 -7.49 13.70
N GLU A 89 -7.94 -8.66 13.09
CA GLU A 89 -6.64 -9.30 12.85
C GLU A 89 -5.77 -8.47 11.89
N LEU A 90 -6.36 -7.92 10.83
CA LEU A 90 -5.64 -7.01 9.93
C LEU A 90 -5.14 -5.76 10.66
N HIS A 91 -5.98 -5.16 11.52
CA HIS A 91 -5.58 -4.02 12.37
C HIS A 91 -4.39 -4.36 13.25
N ASP A 92 -4.40 -5.53 13.90
CA ASP A 92 -3.32 -5.97 14.77
C ASP A 92 -2.01 -6.21 14.00
N GLU A 93 -2.08 -6.88 12.83
CA GLU A 93 -0.89 -7.11 11.99
C GLU A 93 -0.32 -5.80 11.42
N VAL A 94 -1.18 -4.88 10.99
CA VAL A 94 -0.78 -3.55 10.52
C VAL A 94 -0.17 -2.72 11.64
N SER A 95 -0.74 -2.79 12.85
CA SER A 95 -0.21 -2.09 14.02
C SER A 95 1.17 -2.63 14.43
N ARG A 96 1.35 -3.96 14.42
CA ARG A 96 2.65 -4.59 14.64
C ARG A 96 3.69 -4.17 13.60
N MET A 97 3.33 -4.21 12.32
CA MET A 97 4.23 -3.78 11.24
C MET A 97 4.60 -2.29 11.39
N ALA A 98 3.66 -1.45 11.80
CA ALA A 98 3.90 -0.04 12.09
C ALA A 98 4.89 0.14 13.26
N ALA A 99 4.73 -0.62 14.35
CA ALA A 99 5.65 -0.62 15.48
C ALA A 99 7.05 -1.10 15.08
N ILE A 100 7.14 -2.11 14.20
CA ILE A 100 8.43 -2.57 13.66
C ILE A 100 9.10 -1.45 12.86
N LEU A 101 8.39 -0.83 11.92
CA LEU A 101 8.94 0.25 11.10
C LEU A 101 9.42 1.43 11.97
N GLN A 102 8.64 1.83 12.99
CA GLN A 102 9.06 2.85 13.95
C GLN A 102 10.28 2.41 14.76
N GLY A 103 10.34 1.15 15.20
CA GLY A 103 11.50 0.58 15.89
C GLY A 103 12.76 0.54 15.03
N LEU A 104 12.60 0.44 13.70
CA LEU A 104 13.69 0.56 12.72
C LEU A 104 14.01 2.01 12.35
N GLY A 105 13.38 2.98 13.01
CA GLY A 105 13.66 4.40 12.88
C GLY A 105 12.83 5.15 11.83
N VAL A 106 11.84 4.49 11.20
CA VAL A 106 10.96 5.16 10.21
C VAL A 106 10.10 6.21 10.88
N GLN A 107 10.09 7.42 10.32
CA GLN A 107 9.32 8.57 10.76
C GLN A 107 8.37 9.04 9.66
N ARG A 108 7.43 9.93 10.01
CA ARG A 108 6.54 10.58 9.04
C ARG A 108 7.36 11.26 7.94
N GLY A 109 6.97 11.01 6.70
CA GLY A 109 7.64 11.53 5.50
C GLY A 109 8.85 10.71 5.03
N ASP A 110 9.33 9.74 5.82
CA ASP A 110 10.36 8.80 5.36
C ASP A 110 9.80 7.87 4.28
N ARG A 111 10.68 7.41 3.39
CA ARG A 111 10.31 6.43 2.37
C ARG A 111 10.66 5.03 2.85
N VAL A 112 9.73 4.11 2.61
CA VAL A 112 9.90 2.67 2.82
C VAL A 112 9.72 1.98 1.46
N LEU A 113 10.74 1.27 1.00
CA LEU A 113 10.65 0.50 -0.23
C LEU A 113 10.19 -0.92 0.11
N ILE A 114 9.17 -1.42 -0.61
CA ILE A 114 8.60 -2.75 -0.43
C ILE A 114 8.92 -3.56 -1.68
N TYR A 115 9.87 -4.50 -1.56
CA TYR A 115 10.25 -5.44 -2.61
C TYR A 115 9.91 -6.85 -2.15
N MET A 116 8.65 -7.23 -2.35
CA MET A 116 8.06 -8.45 -1.79
C MET A 116 7.21 -9.20 -2.82
N PRO A 117 7.05 -10.52 -2.65
CA PRO A 117 6.03 -11.27 -3.37
C PRO A 117 4.63 -10.88 -2.89
N MET A 118 3.60 -11.42 -3.56
CA MET A 118 2.18 -11.19 -3.24
C MET A 118 1.77 -11.95 -1.98
N ILE A 119 2.28 -11.51 -0.81
CA ILE A 119 2.00 -12.09 0.51
C ILE A 119 1.38 -11.05 1.45
N PRO A 120 0.66 -11.46 2.49
CA PRO A 120 -0.05 -10.55 3.40
C PRO A 120 0.85 -9.49 4.02
N GLU A 121 2.09 -9.84 4.34
CA GLU A 121 3.08 -8.96 4.94
C GLU A 121 3.39 -7.73 4.07
N ALA A 122 3.25 -7.85 2.75
CA ALA A 122 3.38 -6.72 1.83
C ALA A 122 2.21 -5.72 1.99
N ALA A 123 0.97 -6.20 2.12
CA ALA A 123 -0.19 -5.36 2.40
C ALA A 123 -0.09 -4.74 3.79
N PHE A 124 0.39 -5.48 4.79
CA PHE A 124 0.64 -4.93 6.13
C PHE A 124 1.65 -3.80 6.09
N ALA A 125 2.73 -3.93 5.32
CA ALA A 125 3.75 -2.89 5.17
C ALA A 125 3.19 -1.63 4.47
N MET A 126 2.37 -1.78 3.43
CA MET A 126 1.71 -0.65 2.76
C MET A 126 0.78 0.11 3.72
N LEU A 127 -0.09 -0.61 4.42
CA LEU A 127 -1.04 -0.03 5.39
C LEU A 127 -0.32 0.57 6.60
N ALA A 128 0.74 -0.07 7.09
CA ALA A 128 1.56 0.43 8.19
C ALA A 128 2.26 1.75 7.83
N CYS A 129 2.81 1.87 6.63
CA CYS A 129 3.37 3.14 6.15
C CYS A 129 2.30 4.24 6.15
N ALA A 130 1.12 3.97 5.59
CA ALA A 130 0.01 4.92 5.61
C ALA A 130 -0.40 5.28 7.05
N ARG A 131 -0.39 4.31 7.99
CA ARG A 131 -0.72 4.50 9.40
C ARG A 131 0.18 5.52 10.09
N ILE A 132 1.50 5.41 9.89
CA ILE A 132 2.50 6.27 10.54
C ILE A 132 2.89 7.50 9.72
N GLY A 133 2.28 7.71 8.55
CA GLY A 133 2.59 8.82 7.67
C GLY A 133 3.92 8.67 6.92
N ALA A 134 4.44 7.47 6.78
CA ALA A 134 5.55 7.14 5.91
C ALA A 134 5.07 6.96 4.46
N ILE A 135 5.95 7.17 3.51
CA ILE A 135 5.68 7.09 2.07
C ILE A 135 6.18 5.75 1.57
N HIS A 136 5.28 4.83 1.19
CA HIS A 136 5.75 3.56 0.64
C HIS A 136 6.01 3.63 -0.86
N SER A 137 6.90 2.77 -1.32
CA SER A 137 7.14 2.52 -2.74
C SER A 137 7.24 1.02 -2.98
N VAL A 138 6.22 0.44 -3.59
CA VAL A 138 6.22 -0.99 -3.89
C VAL A 138 6.89 -1.23 -5.24
N VAL A 139 7.80 -2.20 -5.27
CA VAL A 139 8.52 -2.60 -6.47
C VAL A 139 8.09 -4.01 -6.87
N PHE A 140 7.66 -4.16 -8.11
CA PHE A 140 7.27 -5.46 -8.66
C PHE A 140 8.41 -6.48 -8.54
N GLY A 141 8.12 -7.65 -7.97
CA GLY A 141 9.09 -8.69 -7.67
C GLY A 141 9.81 -9.32 -8.88
N GLY A 142 9.32 -9.05 -10.08
CA GLY A 142 9.96 -9.50 -11.33
C GLY A 142 11.06 -8.57 -11.86
N PHE A 143 11.37 -7.45 -11.18
CA PHE A 143 12.42 -6.55 -11.63
C PHE A 143 13.82 -7.04 -11.28
N ALA A 144 14.76 -6.85 -12.22
CA ALA A 144 16.18 -7.11 -12.03
C ALA A 144 16.82 -6.07 -11.09
N SER A 145 17.97 -6.44 -10.50
CA SER A 145 18.70 -5.63 -9.52
C SER A 145 19.02 -4.21 -10.00
N VAL A 146 19.36 -4.01 -11.28
CA VAL A 146 19.62 -2.67 -11.85
C VAL A 146 18.37 -1.78 -11.81
N SER A 147 17.18 -2.34 -12.09
CA SER A 147 15.92 -1.61 -12.04
C SER A 147 15.51 -1.28 -10.60
N LEU A 148 15.84 -2.15 -9.66
CA LEU A 148 15.61 -1.95 -8.23
C LEU A 148 16.57 -0.88 -7.69
N ALA A 149 17.84 -0.92 -8.08
CA ALA A 149 18.87 0.06 -7.70
C ALA A 149 18.46 1.50 -8.10
N ALA A 150 17.99 1.68 -9.33
CA ALA A 150 17.53 2.99 -9.79
C ALA A 150 16.37 3.55 -8.94
N ARG A 151 15.49 2.70 -8.41
CA ARG A 151 14.40 3.11 -7.52
C ARG A 151 14.88 3.39 -6.10
N ILE A 152 15.87 2.64 -5.62
CA ILE A 152 16.53 2.91 -4.33
C ILE A 152 17.20 4.29 -4.38
N ASP A 153 17.91 4.61 -5.47
CA ASP A 153 18.60 5.89 -5.62
C ASP A 153 17.63 7.07 -5.69
N ASP A 154 16.51 6.93 -6.40
CA ASP A 154 15.53 8.00 -6.56
C ASP A 154 14.65 8.16 -5.31
N ALA A 155 14.07 7.09 -4.79
CA ALA A 155 13.19 7.13 -3.60
C ALA A 155 13.98 7.39 -2.31
N ARG A 156 15.25 7.00 -2.25
CA ARG A 156 16.11 7.09 -1.06
C ARG A 156 15.42 6.53 0.19
N PRO A 157 15.00 5.24 0.18
CA PRO A 157 14.27 4.65 1.29
C PRO A 157 15.16 4.54 2.53
N ARG A 158 14.58 4.82 3.69
CA ARG A 158 15.24 4.57 4.97
C ARG A 158 15.30 3.08 5.28
N VAL A 159 14.17 2.39 5.05
CA VAL A 159 14.02 0.95 5.26
C VAL A 159 13.55 0.30 3.97
N VAL A 160 14.05 -0.92 3.72
CA VAL A 160 13.52 -1.82 2.71
C VAL A 160 12.85 -3.00 3.41
N VAL A 161 11.63 -3.35 2.99
CA VAL A 161 10.94 -4.57 3.42
C VAL A 161 10.99 -5.57 2.28
N SER A 162 11.50 -6.78 2.56
CA SER A 162 11.66 -7.83 1.55
C SER A 162 11.44 -9.23 2.14
N ALA A 163 11.62 -10.26 1.33
CA ALA A 163 11.54 -11.66 1.71
C ALA A 163 12.79 -12.43 1.23
N ASP A 164 12.94 -13.67 1.69
CA ASP A 164 13.93 -14.60 1.17
C ASP A 164 13.72 -14.83 -0.33
N ALA A 165 12.49 -15.21 -0.70
CA ALA A 165 12.11 -15.52 -2.08
C ALA A 165 10.61 -15.35 -2.34
N GLY A 166 10.27 -15.22 -3.60
CA GLY A 166 8.93 -15.47 -4.14
C GLY A 166 8.90 -16.75 -4.96
N SER A 167 7.70 -17.22 -5.28
CA SER A 167 7.51 -18.27 -6.29
C SER A 167 6.68 -17.72 -7.46
N ARG A 168 7.01 -18.14 -8.66
CA ARG A 168 6.27 -17.74 -9.86
C ARG A 168 6.30 -18.86 -10.89
N ALA A 169 5.11 -19.36 -11.25
CA ALA A 169 4.94 -20.48 -12.18
C ALA A 169 5.76 -21.73 -11.77
N GLY A 170 5.76 -22.03 -10.45
CA GLY A 170 6.50 -23.15 -9.88
C GLY A 170 8.01 -22.98 -9.79
N LYS A 171 8.53 -21.76 -10.02
CA LYS A 171 9.95 -21.44 -9.89
C LYS A 171 10.20 -20.49 -8.73
N VAL A 172 11.10 -20.87 -7.84
CA VAL A 172 11.56 -19.99 -6.76
C VAL A 172 12.43 -18.86 -7.35
N VAL A 173 12.09 -17.63 -7.01
CA VAL A 173 12.84 -16.43 -7.35
C VAL A 173 13.46 -15.89 -6.07
N PRO A 174 14.77 -15.99 -5.87
CA PRO A 174 15.44 -15.53 -4.66
C PRO A 174 15.50 -14.00 -4.64
N TYR A 175 14.74 -13.37 -3.72
CA TYR A 175 14.68 -11.90 -3.62
C TYR A 175 15.88 -11.32 -2.89
N LYS A 176 16.37 -12.01 -1.87
CA LYS A 176 17.49 -11.51 -1.05
C LYS A 176 18.76 -11.24 -1.86
N PRO A 177 19.27 -12.16 -2.72
CA PRO A 177 20.42 -11.88 -3.57
C PRO A 177 20.20 -10.75 -4.58
N LEU A 178 18.97 -10.64 -5.13
CA LEU A 178 18.63 -9.56 -6.07
C LEU A 178 18.62 -8.19 -5.36
N LEU A 179 18.11 -8.14 -4.13
CA LEU A 179 18.11 -6.94 -3.30
C LEU A 179 19.53 -6.54 -2.89
N ASP A 180 20.35 -7.48 -2.44
CA ASP A 180 21.73 -7.21 -2.05
C ASP A 180 22.53 -6.63 -3.21
N GLU A 181 22.38 -7.20 -4.39
CA GLU A 181 23.02 -6.68 -5.61
C GLU A 181 22.48 -5.28 -5.96
N ALA A 182 21.16 -5.05 -5.82
CA ALA A 182 20.58 -3.74 -6.05
C ALA A 182 21.16 -2.68 -5.10
N ILE A 183 21.25 -2.99 -3.80
CA ILE A 183 21.83 -2.09 -2.81
C ILE A 183 23.32 -1.84 -3.11
N ARG A 184 24.05 -2.86 -3.51
CA ARG A 184 25.47 -2.74 -3.91
C ARG A 184 25.66 -1.80 -5.11
N LEU A 185 24.72 -1.83 -6.06
CA LEU A 185 24.73 -0.98 -7.27
C LEU A 185 24.25 0.44 -6.98
N SER A 186 23.52 0.66 -5.90
CA SER A 186 22.93 1.96 -5.56
C SER A 186 23.95 2.89 -4.91
N SER A 187 23.81 4.17 -5.18
CA SER A 187 24.52 5.24 -4.48
C SER A 187 23.93 5.51 -3.08
N HIS A 188 22.63 5.29 -2.92
CA HIS A 188 21.94 5.37 -1.63
C HIS A 188 21.94 4.01 -0.92
N GLN A 189 22.29 4.01 0.37
CA GLN A 189 22.29 2.81 1.20
C GLN A 189 21.14 2.89 2.21
N PRO A 190 20.13 2.01 2.14
CA PRO A 190 19.10 1.92 3.18
C PRO A 190 19.72 1.59 4.54
N GLU A 191 19.23 2.22 5.62
CA GLU A 191 19.73 1.99 6.97
C GLU A 191 19.45 0.55 7.45
N LYS A 192 18.28 0.03 7.10
CA LYS A 192 17.79 -1.30 7.51
C LYS A 192 17.07 -2.02 6.37
N VAL A 193 17.14 -3.35 6.42
CA VAL A 193 16.36 -4.26 5.57
C VAL A 193 15.59 -5.21 6.48
N LEU A 194 14.27 -5.13 6.48
CA LEU A 194 13.38 -6.04 7.19
C LEU A 194 13.07 -7.24 6.30
N LEU A 195 13.37 -8.45 6.78
CA LEU A 195 13.28 -9.68 5.99
C LEU A 195 12.24 -10.64 6.55
N VAL A 196 11.29 -11.02 5.70
CA VAL A 196 10.34 -12.11 5.94
C VAL A 196 10.94 -13.40 5.43
N ASP A 197 11.16 -14.36 6.33
CA ASP A 197 11.66 -15.69 5.99
C ASP A 197 10.48 -16.62 5.66
N ARG A 198 10.37 -17.00 4.41
CA ARG A 198 9.36 -17.96 3.90
C ARG A 198 9.91 -19.38 3.81
N GLN A 199 11.20 -19.57 4.08
CA GLN A 199 11.92 -20.84 3.97
C GLN A 199 11.90 -21.43 2.54
N LEU A 200 11.88 -20.54 1.53
CA LEU A 200 11.89 -20.93 0.11
C LEU A 200 13.30 -20.86 -0.48
N ALA A 201 14.18 -20.05 0.07
CA ALA A 201 15.58 -19.94 -0.36
C ALA A 201 16.51 -19.53 0.79
N ASP A 202 17.78 -19.81 0.61
CA ASP A 202 18.80 -19.32 1.53
C ASP A 202 18.78 -17.80 1.62
N MET A 203 18.80 -17.29 2.86
CA MET A 203 18.71 -15.86 3.14
C MET A 203 19.88 -15.44 4.05
N PRO A 204 21.11 -15.34 3.52
CA PRO A 204 22.26 -14.87 4.30
C PRO A 204 22.01 -13.42 4.74
N ARG A 205 22.23 -13.14 6.04
CA ARG A 205 21.96 -11.82 6.64
C ARG A 205 23.23 -11.02 6.76
N ILE A 206 23.16 -9.75 6.43
CA ILE A 206 24.25 -8.79 6.64
C ILE A 206 24.08 -8.16 8.03
N ALA A 207 25.03 -8.40 8.91
CA ALA A 207 25.00 -7.90 10.28
C ALA A 207 24.91 -6.36 10.31
N GLY A 208 24.09 -5.83 11.21
CA GLY A 208 23.87 -4.39 11.40
C GLY A 208 22.88 -3.77 10.42
N ARG A 209 22.58 -4.41 9.29
CA ARG A 209 21.62 -3.94 8.27
C ARG A 209 20.33 -4.77 8.27
N ASP A 210 20.48 -6.10 8.25
CA ASP A 210 19.36 -7.02 8.00
C ASP A 210 18.69 -7.43 9.32
N GLU A 211 17.39 -7.25 9.37
CA GLU A 211 16.55 -7.49 10.54
C GLU A 211 15.54 -8.60 10.27
N ASP A 212 15.29 -9.44 11.25
CA ASP A 212 14.34 -10.55 11.15
C ASP A 212 12.91 -10.10 11.48
N TYR A 213 11.99 -10.29 10.55
CA TYR A 213 10.59 -9.93 10.75
C TYR A 213 9.93 -10.71 11.89
N ALA A 214 10.17 -12.02 12.00
CA ALA A 214 9.56 -12.84 13.05
C ALA A 214 10.05 -12.43 14.45
N ALA A 215 11.35 -12.21 14.60
CA ALA A 215 11.92 -11.73 15.85
C ALA A 215 11.40 -10.33 16.26
N TRP A 216 11.26 -9.42 15.28
CA TRP A 216 10.67 -8.11 15.54
C TRP A 216 9.19 -8.21 15.91
N ARG A 217 8.43 -9.07 15.22
CA ARG A 217 7.01 -9.29 15.48
C ARG A 217 6.75 -9.79 16.92
N GLU A 218 7.64 -10.61 17.47
CA GLU A 218 7.60 -11.03 18.87
C GLU A 218 7.87 -9.86 19.83
N ARG A 219 8.88 -9.04 19.54
CA ARG A 219 9.26 -7.88 20.38
C ARG A 219 8.15 -6.85 20.51
N VAL A 220 7.35 -6.68 19.47
CA VAL A 220 6.25 -5.70 19.43
C VAL A 220 4.88 -6.34 19.66
N ALA A 221 4.82 -7.54 20.24
CA ALA A 221 3.56 -8.21 20.52
C ALA A 221 2.66 -7.35 21.42
N GLY A 222 1.41 -7.15 20.99
CA GLY A 222 0.41 -6.35 21.72
C GLY A 222 0.59 -4.83 21.63
N VAL A 223 1.61 -4.34 20.91
CA VAL A 223 1.77 -2.90 20.70
C VAL A 223 0.71 -2.40 19.71
N GLN A 224 0.01 -1.35 20.11
CA GLN A 224 -0.95 -0.64 19.26
C GLN A 224 -0.36 0.71 18.85
N VAL A 225 -0.29 0.97 17.55
CA VAL A 225 0.21 2.23 16.99
C VAL A 225 -0.97 3.04 16.45
N PRO A 226 -1.26 4.24 16.97
CA PRO A 226 -2.35 5.07 16.44
C PRO A 226 -2.04 5.59 15.03
N CYS A 227 -3.07 5.89 14.25
CA CYS A 227 -2.93 6.54 12.96
C CYS A 227 -2.47 8.00 13.13
N VAL A 228 -1.50 8.42 12.32
CA VAL A 228 -1.05 9.82 12.24
C VAL A 228 -1.95 10.57 11.26
N TRP A 229 -2.60 11.65 11.71
CA TRP A 229 -3.43 12.47 10.84
C TRP A 229 -2.57 13.35 9.93
N LEU A 230 -2.80 13.23 8.61
CA LEU A 230 -2.04 13.89 7.57
C LEU A 230 -2.91 14.93 6.86
N GLU A 231 -2.32 16.05 6.44
CA GLU A 231 -3.00 16.97 5.52
C GLU A 231 -3.27 16.25 4.20
N SER A 232 -4.42 16.53 3.59
CA SER A 232 -4.92 15.84 2.39
C SER A 232 -3.89 15.73 1.26
N GLY A 233 -3.09 16.76 1.04
CA GLY A 233 -2.07 16.80 0.00
C GLY A 233 -0.76 16.09 0.35
N GLU A 234 -0.58 15.59 1.58
CA GLU A 234 0.64 14.87 1.93
C GLU A 234 0.75 13.55 1.18
N PRO A 235 1.98 13.16 0.77
CA PRO A 235 2.18 11.93 0.01
C PRO A 235 1.83 10.68 0.81
N SER A 236 1.15 9.74 0.17
CA SER A 236 0.91 8.38 0.70
C SER A 236 1.86 7.36 0.12
N TYR A 237 2.14 7.44 -1.19
CA TYR A 237 3.07 6.54 -1.84
C TYR A 237 3.69 7.15 -3.11
N VAL A 238 4.77 6.52 -3.56
CA VAL A 238 5.39 6.76 -4.87
C VAL A 238 5.42 5.45 -5.65
N LEU A 239 4.87 5.46 -6.85
CA LEU A 239 4.88 4.32 -7.76
C LEU A 239 5.62 4.69 -9.05
N TYR A 240 6.56 3.83 -9.45
CA TYR A 240 7.39 4.07 -10.61
C TYR A 240 6.77 3.51 -11.89
N THR A 241 6.70 4.35 -12.91
CA THR A 241 6.30 3.96 -14.26
C THR A 241 7.53 3.88 -15.18
N SER A 242 7.43 3.08 -16.25
CA SER A 242 8.44 3.07 -17.33
C SER A 242 8.38 4.40 -18.09
N GLY A 243 9.23 5.34 -17.73
CA GLY A 243 9.28 6.64 -18.41
C GLY A 243 9.67 6.50 -19.90
N THR A 244 9.15 7.38 -20.74
CA THR A 244 9.48 7.47 -22.18
C THR A 244 10.97 7.72 -22.45
N THR A 245 11.73 8.16 -21.46
CA THR A 245 13.18 8.44 -21.52
C THR A 245 14.06 7.29 -21.03
N GLY A 246 13.48 6.10 -20.74
CA GLY A 246 14.20 4.94 -20.21
C GLY A 246 14.47 4.98 -18.70
N LYS A 247 14.39 6.14 -18.05
CA LYS A 247 14.49 6.24 -16.58
C LYS A 247 13.11 6.10 -15.94
N PRO A 248 12.97 5.31 -14.86
CA PRO A 248 11.72 5.25 -14.10
C PRO A 248 11.31 6.62 -13.60
N LYS A 249 10.02 6.93 -13.70
CA LYS A 249 9.43 8.18 -13.17
C LYS A 249 8.56 7.84 -11.97
N GLY A 250 8.86 8.41 -10.81
CA GLY A 250 8.06 8.27 -9.60
C GLY A 250 6.81 9.13 -9.67
N VAL A 251 5.64 8.51 -9.65
CA VAL A 251 4.35 9.17 -9.54
C VAL A 251 3.94 9.16 -8.07
N GLN A 252 3.92 10.35 -7.48
CA GLN A 252 3.49 10.54 -6.09
C GLN A 252 1.97 10.70 -6.03
N ARG A 253 1.33 10.03 -5.07
CA ARG A 253 -0.09 10.18 -4.75
C ARG A 253 -0.27 10.84 -3.40
N ASP A 254 -1.23 11.77 -3.35
CA ASP A 254 -1.68 12.41 -2.12
C ASP A 254 -2.54 11.47 -1.26
N THR A 255 -2.75 11.82 -0.01
CA THR A 255 -3.50 10.98 0.94
C THR A 255 -5.01 11.15 0.77
N GLY A 256 -5.52 12.37 0.82
CA GLY A 256 -6.97 12.63 0.85
C GLY A 256 -7.62 12.50 -0.52
N GLY A 257 -7.05 13.12 -1.55
CA GLY A 257 -7.59 13.02 -2.91
C GLY A 257 -7.65 11.59 -3.41
N TYR A 258 -6.59 10.82 -3.15
CA TYR A 258 -6.56 9.39 -3.49
C TYR A 258 -7.63 8.58 -2.74
N ALA A 259 -7.79 8.80 -1.43
CA ALA A 259 -8.79 8.10 -0.63
C ALA A 259 -10.22 8.35 -1.14
N VAL A 260 -10.57 9.63 -1.39
CA VAL A 260 -11.89 10.02 -1.92
C VAL A 260 -12.12 9.44 -3.32
N ALA A 261 -11.13 9.52 -4.20
CA ALA A 261 -11.24 8.97 -5.56
C ALA A 261 -11.48 7.46 -5.55
N LEU A 262 -10.76 6.71 -4.69
CA LEU A 262 -10.97 5.27 -4.56
C LEU A 262 -12.34 4.93 -3.99
N ALA A 263 -12.75 5.56 -2.89
CA ALA A 263 -14.08 5.33 -2.30
C ALA A 263 -15.19 5.61 -3.32
N THR A 264 -15.03 6.66 -4.13
CA THR A 264 -15.96 7.01 -5.21
C THR A 264 -15.98 5.95 -6.32
N SER A 265 -14.80 5.44 -6.72
CA SER A 265 -14.71 4.39 -7.75
C SER A 265 -15.31 3.06 -7.29
N MET A 266 -15.14 2.70 -6.01
CA MET A 266 -15.75 1.50 -5.46
C MET A 266 -17.27 1.55 -5.50
N GLU A 267 -17.86 2.72 -5.26
CA GLU A 267 -19.31 2.93 -5.35
C GLU A 267 -19.84 2.89 -6.78
N TYR A 268 -19.28 3.73 -7.68
CA TYR A 268 -19.89 3.99 -8.99
C TYR A 268 -19.35 3.11 -10.12
N ILE A 269 -18.16 2.56 -9.99
CA ILE A 269 -17.54 1.73 -11.03
C ILE A 269 -17.63 0.25 -10.66
N PHE A 270 -17.24 -0.11 -9.44
CA PHE A 270 -17.25 -1.50 -9.01
C PHE A 270 -18.55 -1.91 -8.31
N CYS A 271 -19.38 -0.95 -7.89
CA CYS A 271 -20.65 -1.18 -7.20
C CYS A 271 -20.48 -2.07 -5.96
N GLY A 272 -19.31 -2.02 -5.32
CA GLY A 272 -18.93 -2.84 -4.18
C GLY A 272 -19.62 -2.38 -2.90
N LYS A 273 -20.07 -3.33 -2.11
CA LYS A 273 -20.72 -3.09 -0.83
C LYS A 273 -19.92 -3.68 0.32
N ALA A 274 -20.04 -3.07 1.49
CA ALA A 274 -19.43 -3.61 2.69
C ALA A 274 -19.90 -5.06 2.92
N GLY A 275 -18.95 -5.98 3.12
CA GLY A 275 -19.19 -7.41 3.24
C GLY A 275 -18.98 -8.22 1.95
N ASP A 276 -18.96 -7.57 0.79
CA ASP A 276 -18.57 -8.24 -0.45
C ASP A 276 -17.07 -8.59 -0.45
N THR A 277 -16.67 -9.51 -1.34
CA THR A 277 -15.26 -9.84 -1.57
C THR A 277 -14.86 -9.42 -2.97
N MET A 278 -13.77 -8.66 -3.09
CA MET A 278 -13.23 -8.25 -4.38
C MET A 278 -11.97 -9.04 -4.72
N PHE A 279 -11.91 -9.55 -5.94
CA PHE A 279 -10.71 -10.11 -6.54
C PHE A 279 -10.25 -9.23 -7.70
N THR A 280 -9.00 -8.80 -7.64
CA THR A 280 -8.36 -8.04 -8.73
C THR A 280 -7.14 -8.81 -9.22
N ALA A 281 -7.20 -9.30 -10.47
CA ALA A 281 -6.12 -10.03 -11.11
C ALA A 281 -4.98 -9.08 -11.52
N SER A 282 -4.23 -8.60 -10.54
CA SER A 282 -3.11 -7.68 -10.69
C SER A 282 -2.04 -7.96 -9.63
N ASP A 283 -0.97 -7.19 -9.63
CA ASP A 283 0.09 -7.22 -8.63
C ASP A 283 0.16 -5.86 -7.91
N ILE A 284 0.45 -5.88 -6.61
CA ILE A 284 0.57 -4.66 -5.80
C ILE A 284 1.70 -3.73 -6.24
N GLY A 285 2.65 -4.20 -7.04
CA GLY A 285 3.67 -3.37 -7.69
C GLY A 285 3.13 -2.45 -8.79
N TRP A 286 1.84 -2.55 -9.14
CA TRP A 286 1.16 -1.72 -10.13
C TRP A 286 0.06 -0.87 -9.51
N VAL A 287 -0.30 0.24 -10.16
CA VAL A 287 -1.33 1.16 -9.66
C VAL A 287 -2.69 0.48 -9.46
N VAL A 288 -3.04 -0.47 -10.31
CA VAL A 288 -4.28 -1.26 -10.18
C VAL A 288 -4.24 -2.12 -8.92
N GLY A 289 -3.10 -2.74 -8.63
CA GLY A 289 -2.92 -3.53 -7.41
C GLY A 289 -2.97 -2.68 -6.14
N HIS A 290 -2.28 -1.53 -6.11
CA HIS A 290 -2.40 -0.58 -4.99
C HIS A 290 -3.85 -0.21 -4.74
N SER A 291 -4.55 0.20 -5.81
CA SER A 291 -5.89 0.76 -5.73
C SER A 291 -6.95 -0.29 -5.40
N TYR A 292 -6.87 -1.48 -6.00
CA TYR A 292 -8.00 -2.41 -6.01
C TYR A 292 -7.70 -3.81 -5.46
N ILE A 293 -6.44 -4.07 -5.04
CA ILE A 293 -6.13 -5.20 -4.15
C ILE A 293 -6.06 -4.72 -2.69
N VAL A 294 -5.54 -3.50 -2.43
CA VAL A 294 -5.32 -3.06 -1.05
C VAL A 294 -6.34 -2.00 -0.64
N TYR A 295 -6.24 -0.77 -1.17
CA TYR A 295 -6.94 0.37 -0.58
C TYR A 295 -8.44 0.43 -0.90
N GLY A 296 -8.84 0.31 -2.16
CA GLY A 296 -10.23 0.50 -2.59
C GLY A 296 -11.23 -0.42 -1.88
N PRO A 297 -11.05 -1.75 -1.93
CA PRO A 297 -11.96 -2.67 -1.25
C PRO A 297 -12.05 -2.42 0.25
N LEU A 298 -10.91 -2.22 0.91
CA LEU A 298 -10.87 -1.94 2.35
C LEU A 298 -11.55 -0.62 2.70
N LEU A 299 -11.36 0.45 1.91
CA LEU A 299 -12.10 1.71 2.08
C LEU A 299 -13.61 1.52 2.01
N ALA A 300 -14.08 0.59 1.20
CA ALA A 300 -15.51 0.27 1.05
C ALA A 300 -16.04 -0.70 2.13
N GLY A 301 -15.21 -1.17 3.06
CA GLY A 301 -15.59 -2.17 4.07
C GLY A 301 -15.79 -3.56 3.50
N MET A 302 -15.16 -3.87 2.37
CA MET A 302 -15.17 -5.17 1.69
C MET A 302 -14.01 -6.04 2.17
N ALA A 303 -14.10 -7.34 1.91
CA ALA A 303 -12.91 -8.19 1.88
C ALA A 303 -12.19 -8.04 0.54
N THR A 304 -10.88 -8.19 0.54
CA THR A 304 -10.08 -8.29 -0.67
C THR A 304 -9.37 -9.62 -0.76
N LEU A 305 -9.20 -10.16 -1.97
CA LEU A 305 -8.44 -11.39 -2.20
C LEU A 305 -7.12 -11.03 -2.87
N MET A 306 -6.02 -11.30 -2.16
CA MET A 306 -4.66 -11.23 -2.67
C MET A 306 -4.23 -12.62 -3.12
N TYR A 307 -3.83 -12.75 -4.37
CA TYR A 307 -3.50 -14.03 -4.99
C TYR A 307 -2.00 -14.08 -5.35
N GLU A 308 -1.29 -15.04 -4.78
CA GLU A 308 0.07 -15.38 -5.18
C GLU A 308 0.04 -16.56 -6.15
N GLY A 309 0.26 -16.27 -7.41
CA GLY A 309 0.22 -17.24 -8.48
C GLY A 309 0.08 -16.61 -9.85
N THR A 310 -0.01 -17.44 -10.87
CA THR A 310 -0.24 -17.00 -12.23
C THR A 310 -1.72 -17.19 -12.56
N PRO A 311 -2.52 -16.12 -12.78
CA PRO A 311 -3.97 -16.22 -12.96
C PRO A 311 -4.41 -16.96 -14.25
N ILE A 312 -3.48 -17.55 -14.97
CA ILE A 312 -3.69 -18.30 -16.21
C ILE A 312 -3.80 -19.82 -15.94
N ARG A 313 -3.48 -20.26 -14.71
CA ARG A 313 -3.61 -21.65 -14.30
C ARG A 313 -4.52 -21.75 -13.10
N PRO A 314 -5.59 -22.61 -13.18
CA PRO A 314 -6.37 -22.99 -12.02
C PRO A 314 -5.50 -23.77 -11.03
#